data_2dfb008920eee6e60ba463730f16bdff
#
_entry.id   2dfb008920eee6e60ba463730f16bdff
#
_cell.length_a   1.000
_cell.length_b   1.000
_cell.length_c   1.000
_cell.angle_alpha   90.00
_cell.angle_beta   90.00
_cell.angle_gamma   90.00
#
_symmetry.space_group_name_H-M   'P 1'
#
loop_
_entity.id
_entity.type
_entity.pdbx_description
1 polymer ?
#
loop_
_entity_poly.entity_id
_entity_poly.type
_entity_poly.pdbx_seq_one_letter_code
_entity_poly.pdbx_strand_id
1 'polypeptide(L)'
;DTRASYKENESYNDCYLLASRVVKDCFYPLRSAEKVGMAYHGVQRLAAVADHTVEFKCDVTFTDAAFWNIFNFRFLSGKPYGEEEVQSGIMDAVVSESVARRLYGTTEVVGRTVEISYVPYTIRAVVRDVSLLAESAYGDVWLPYTTDNSLYDNGSDRLVGGFCCYILASSSADFDAIHSEAEANIARLNESQSTHLLKIGGGPDTHLGDLAREDAFSEPNVRELVMKYVIIVLVLLLIPAINMSGITQSQMRKRMAEIGVRKAFGATRSELLTQVLYENLLQTLLGGVLGLFFSYASVLLLSDWLLDTGTASMGIGRTFVNAEMMFNPLIFLYAFLACLALNLLSA
;
A
#
# COMPACT_ATOMS: atom_id res chain seq x y z
N ASP A 1 -5.49 -2.85 14.85
CA ASP A 1 -6.86 -2.69 15.33
C ASP A 1 -6.95 -2.85 16.85
N THR A 2 -7.69 -1.98 17.49
CA THR A 2 -7.84 -1.96 18.94
C THR A 2 -9.28 -2.15 19.35
N ARG A 3 -9.46 -2.81 20.48
CA ARG A 3 -10.77 -2.95 21.12
C ARG A 3 -10.83 -2.04 22.35
N ALA A 4 -11.88 -1.24 22.43
CA ALA A 4 -12.24 -0.59 23.69
C ALA A 4 -13.52 -1.23 24.22
N SER A 5 -13.50 -1.70 25.45
CA SER A 5 -14.65 -2.25 26.15
C SER A 5 -14.83 -1.58 27.51
N TYR A 6 -16.08 -1.55 28.02
CA TYR A 6 -16.35 -1.13 29.40
C TYR A 6 -15.87 -2.19 30.38
N LYS A 7 -15.25 -1.78 31.50
CA LYS A 7 -14.76 -2.70 32.55
C LYS A 7 -15.86 -3.58 33.15
N GLU A 8 -17.10 -3.09 33.18
CA GLU A 8 -18.26 -3.81 33.76
C GLU A 8 -19.02 -4.66 32.76
N ASN A 9 -18.80 -4.50 31.46
CA ASN A 9 -19.58 -5.21 30.43
C ASN A 9 -18.67 -5.59 29.25
N GLU A 10 -18.08 -6.79 29.32
CA GLU A 10 -17.23 -7.30 28.25
C GLU A 10 -17.97 -7.57 26.93
N SER A 11 -19.30 -7.45 26.90
CA SER A 11 -20.11 -7.73 25.71
C SER A 11 -20.21 -6.56 24.73
N TYR A 12 -19.75 -5.37 25.09
CA TYR A 12 -19.72 -4.21 24.19
C TYR A 12 -18.30 -4.03 23.66
N ASN A 13 -18.04 -4.61 22.49
CA ASN A 13 -16.76 -4.54 21.84
C ASN A 13 -16.88 -3.64 20.60
N ASP A 14 -16.52 -2.38 20.71
CA ASP A 14 -16.34 -1.50 19.56
C ASP A 14 -14.92 -1.66 19.02
N CYS A 15 -14.81 -1.89 17.71
CA CYS A 15 -13.54 -1.90 16.99
C CYS A 15 -13.31 -0.55 16.37
N TYR A 16 -12.26 0.10 16.78
CA TYR A 16 -11.87 1.40 16.25
C TYR A 16 -10.36 1.49 16.09
N LEU A 17 -9.91 2.44 15.30
CA LEU A 17 -8.54 2.87 15.30
C LEU A 17 -8.21 3.61 16.61
N LEU A 18 -6.95 3.91 16.84
CA LEU A 18 -6.45 4.46 18.09
C LEU A 18 -6.78 5.96 18.23
N ALA A 19 -7.02 6.40 19.46
CA ALA A 19 -6.91 7.82 19.78
C ALA A 19 -5.43 8.25 19.78
N SER A 20 -5.15 9.52 19.44
CA SER A 20 -3.78 10.06 19.44
C SER A 20 -3.09 9.90 20.81
N ARG A 21 -3.85 10.04 21.91
CA ARG A 21 -3.36 9.82 23.27
C ARG A 21 -2.82 8.40 23.48
N VAL A 22 -3.54 7.39 23.00
CA VAL A 22 -3.12 5.99 23.15
C VAL A 22 -1.80 5.74 22.41
N VAL A 23 -1.64 6.32 21.22
CA VAL A 23 -0.37 6.22 20.49
C VAL A 23 0.77 6.84 21.28
N LYS A 24 0.54 8.04 21.85
CA LYS A 24 1.54 8.76 22.64
C LYS A 24 1.90 8.04 23.96
N ASP A 25 0.89 7.53 24.67
CA ASP A 25 1.10 6.94 25.99
C ASP A 25 1.61 5.49 25.92
N CYS A 26 1.21 4.72 24.91
CA CYS A 26 1.53 3.29 24.82
C CYS A 26 2.62 2.94 23.82
N PHE A 27 2.70 3.66 22.70
CA PHE A 27 3.58 3.27 21.59
C PHE A 27 4.80 4.18 21.43
N TYR A 28 4.72 5.48 21.64
CA TYR A 28 5.89 6.36 21.59
C TYR A 28 6.98 5.99 22.61
N PRO A 29 6.65 5.48 23.83
CA PRO A 29 7.66 5.07 24.79
C PRO A 29 8.37 3.75 24.49
N LEU A 30 8.04 3.05 23.38
CA LEU A 30 8.68 1.80 23.00
C LEU A 30 10.18 2.00 22.76
N ARG A 31 11.00 1.26 23.49
CA ARG A 31 12.47 1.31 23.41
C ARG A 31 13.03 0.35 22.38
N SER A 32 12.31 -0.75 22.13
CA SER A 32 12.67 -1.76 21.12
C SER A 32 12.36 -1.31 19.69
N ALA A 33 11.56 -0.26 19.53
CA ALA A 33 11.24 0.31 18.22
C ALA A 33 12.31 1.34 17.83
N GLU A 34 12.72 1.34 16.54
CA GLU A 34 13.58 2.38 16.00
C GLU A 34 12.83 3.71 15.91
N LYS A 35 11.60 3.67 15.40
CA LYS A 35 10.71 4.83 15.31
C LYS A 35 9.26 4.40 15.46
N VAL A 36 8.46 5.31 16.01
CA VAL A 36 7.01 5.17 16.08
C VAL A 36 6.39 6.45 15.54
N GLY A 37 5.41 6.31 14.67
CA GLY A 37 4.66 7.42 14.10
C GLY A 37 3.18 7.09 13.99
N MET A 38 2.37 8.11 13.76
CA MET A 38 0.94 7.96 13.57
C MET A 38 0.43 8.74 12.37
N ALA A 39 -0.63 8.21 11.75
CA ALA A 39 -1.35 8.93 10.72
C ALA A 39 -2.85 8.66 10.80
N TYR A 40 -3.63 9.65 10.39
CA TYR A 40 -5.07 9.58 10.22
C TYR A 40 -5.39 9.72 8.74
N HIS A 41 -5.88 8.64 8.12
CA HIS A 41 -6.10 8.53 6.69
C HIS A 41 -7.57 8.73 6.28
N GLY A 42 -7.78 8.87 4.97
CA GLY A 42 -9.11 8.79 4.36
C GLY A 42 -9.98 10.02 4.59
N VAL A 43 -9.38 11.17 4.90
CA VAL A 43 -10.13 12.42 5.10
C VAL A 43 -10.20 13.19 3.78
N GLN A 44 -11.38 13.22 3.18
CA GLN A 44 -11.59 14.06 2.00
C GLN A 44 -11.79 15.51 2.37
N ARG A 45 -11.01 16.37 1.75
CA ARG A 45 -11.07 17.82 1.89
C ARG A 45 -11.05 18.51 0.52
N LEU A 46 -11.52 19.75 0.50
CA LEU A 46 -11.43 20.60 -0.67
C LEU A 46 -10.08 21.32 -0.65
N ALA A 47 -9.26 21.14 -1.68
CA ALA A 47 -8.04 21.90 -1.88
C ALA A 47 -8.30 23.01 -2.87
N ALA A 48 -7.86 24.23 -2.57
CA ALA A 48 -8.01 25.40 -3.42
C ALA A 48 -6.77 26.31 -3.37
N VAL A 49 -6.62 27.12 -4.39
CA VAL A 49 -5.76 28.31 -4.34
C VAL A 49 -6.50 29.46 -3.65
N ALA A 50 -5.78 30.43 -3.11
CA ALA A 50 -6.36 31.52 -2.32
C ALA A 50 -7.45 32.36 -3.05
N ASP A 51 -7.43 32.40 -4.37
CA ASP A 51 -8.44 33.11 -5.18
C ASP A 51 -9.59 32.20 -5.65
N HIS A 52 -9.60 30.93 -5.25
CA HIS A 52 -10.58 29.90 -5.61
C HIS A 52 -10.79 29.70 -7.13
N THR A 53 -9.83 30.10 -7.96
CA THR A 53 -9.89 29.85 -9.41
C THR A 53 -9.71 28.38 -9.75
N VAL A 54 -9.00 27.65 -8.87
CA VAL A 54 -8.83 26.20 -8.94
C VAL A 54 -9.21 25.61 -7.59
N GLU A 55 -10.18 24.71 -7.60
CA GLU A 55 -10.57 23.92 -6.44
C GLU A 55 -10.92 22.49 -6.83
N PHE A 56 -10.60 21.54 -5.96
CA PHE A 56 -10.95 20.13 -6.14
C PHE A 56 -10.87 19.35 -4.83
N LYS A 57 -11.53 18.21 -4.78
CA LYS A 57 -11.42 17.29 -3.65
C LYS A 57 -10.11 16.53 -3.72
N CYS A 58 -9.48 16.37 -2.58
CA CYS A 58 -8.23 15.61 -2.41
C CYS A 58 -8.28 14.77 -1.13
N ASP A 59 -7.47 13.73 -1.09
CA ASP A 59 -7.29 12.89 0.08
C ASP A 59 -6.23 13.50 0.99
N VAL A 60 -6.66 13.88 2.19
CA VAL A 60 -5.80 14.46 3.22
C VAL A 60 -5.47 13.42 4.25
N THR A 61 -4.18 13.29 4.53
CA THR A 61 -3.65 12.45 5.60
C THR A 61 -3.03 13.35 6.67
N PHE A 62 -3.49 13.21 7.91
CA PHE A 62 -2.92 13.93 9.04
C PHE A 62 -1.84 13.08 9.70
N THR A 63 -0.63 13.64 9.88
CA THR A 63 0.52 12.88 10.35
C THR A 63 1.29 13.59 11.45
N ASP A 64 2.14 12.84 12.14
CA ASP A 64 3.20 13.38 12.96
C ASP A 64 4.51 13.56 12.15
N ALA A 65 5.56 14.02 12.81
CA ALA A 65 6.86 14.20 12.17
C ALA A 65 7.61 12.87 11.93
N ALA A 66 7.36 11.86 12.76
CA ALA A 66 8.02 10.56 12.65
C ALA A 66 7.58 9.79 11.39
N PHE A 67 6.37 10.03 10.91
CA PHE A 67 5.83 9.47 9.68
C PHE A 67 6.79 9.59 8.49
N TRP A 68 7.41 10.75 8.32
CA TRP A 68 8.36 11.03 7.24
C TRP A 68 9.67 10.24 7.32
N ASN A 69 9.98 9.68 8.48
CA ASN A 69 11.16 8.86 8.69
C ASN A 69 10.86 7.36 8.62
N ILE A 70 9.59 6.97 8.76
CA ILE A 70 9.15 5.57 8.66
C ILE A 70 8.97 5.18 7.20
N PHE A 71 8.35 6.08 6.41
CA PHE A 71 8.11 5.87 5.00
C PHE A 71 9.14 6.61 4.13
N ASN A 72 9.63 5.95 3.10
CA ASN A 72 10.66 6.51 2.22
C ASN A 72 10.05 7.35 1.10
N PHE A 73 9.71 8.59 1.39
CA PHE A 73 9.18 9.54 0.42
C PHE A 73 10.26 10.13 -0.48
N ARG A 74 9.94 10.32 -1.75
CA ARG A 74 10.79 11.05 -2.69
C ARG A 74 10.37 12.50 -2.77
N PHE A 75 11.08 13.38 -2.08
CA PHE A 75 10.86 14.82 -2.14
C PHE A 75 11.39 15.40 -3.44
N LEU A 76 10.58 16.21 -4.13
CA LEU A 76 10.92 16.95 -5.33
C LEU A 76 11.46 18.34 -4.97
N SER A 77 10.85 18.97 -3.98
CA SER A 77 11.28 20.28 -3.44
C SER A 77 10.91 20.42 -1.98
N GLY A 78 11.66 21.22 -1.25
CA GLY A 78 11.43 21.48 0.18
C GLY A 78 11.80 20.31 1.09
N LYS A 79 11.34 20.40 2.34
CA LYS A 79 11.47 19.37 3.38
C LYS A 79 10.17 19.30 4.16
N PRO A 80 9.78 18.11 4.67
CA PRO A 80 8.56 17.98 5.47
C PRO A 80 8.68 18.77 6.78
N TYR A 81 7.54 18.92 7.43
CA TYR A 81 7.50 19.48 8.79
C TYR A 81 8.12 18.52 9.80
N GLY A 82 8.76 19.08 10.82
CA GLY A 82 9.37 18.36 11.92
C GLY A 82 8.52 18.38 13.17
N GLU A 83 9.09 17.87 14.27
CA GLU A 83 8.40 17.74 15.55
C GLU A 83 7.99 19.12 16.14
N GLU A 84 8.82 20.13 16.00
CA GLU A 84 8.56 21.48 16.51
C GLU A 84 7.34 22.11 15.82
N GLU A 85 7.22 21.96 14.49
CA GLU A 85 6.08 22.44 13.72
C GLU A 85 4.80 21.70 14.08
N VAL A 86 4.89 20.37 14.24
CA VAL A 86 3.75 19.56 14.65
C VAL A 86 3.27 19.95 16.03
N GLN A 87 4.17 20.06 17.02
CA GLN A 87 3.79 20.43 18.39
C GLN A 87 3.22 21.85 18.50
N SER A 88 3.75 22.77 17.69
CA SER A 88 3.29 24.16 17.68
C SER A 88 2.01 24.36 16.86
N GLY A 89 1.51 23.33 16.17
CA GLY A 89 0.30 23.42 15.34
C GLY A 89 0.46 24.39 14.15
N ILE A 90 1.68 24.49 13.60
CA ILE A 90 1.93 25.36 12.45
C ILE A 90 1.18 24.79 11.23
N MET A 91 0.48 25.69 10.52
CA MET A 91 -0.33 25.35 9.34
C MET A 91 0.57 25.12 8.13
N ASP A 92 1.35 24.04 8.18
CA ASP A 92 2.22 23.57 7.11
C ASP A 92 1.56 22.42 6.35
N ALA A 93 1.80 22.35 5.05
CA ALA A 93 1.30 21.28 4.19
C ALA A 93 2.45 20.68 3.36
N VAL A 94 2.43 19.36 3.22
CA VAL A 94 3.19 18.66 2.18
C VAL A 94 2.18 18.23 1.13
N VAL A 95 2.48 18.51 -0.14
CA VAL A 95 1.56 18.20 -1.25
C VAL A 95 2.21 17.22 -2.23
N SER A 96 1.39 16.41 -2.88
CA SER A 96 1.84 15.53 -3.96
C SER A 96 2.16 16.34 -5.23
N GLU A 97 2.96 15.75 -6.12
CA GLU A 97 3.31 16.35 -7.42
C GLU A 97 2.05 16.69 -8.22
N SER A 98 1.09 15.79 -8.28
CA SER A 98 -0.18 15.97 -8.99
C SER A 98 -0.98 17.15 -8.44
N VAL A 99 -1.06 17.27 -7.11
CA VAL A 99 -1.75 18.41 -6.45
C VAL A 99 -1.04 19.72 -6.76
N ALA A 100 0.30 19.78 -6.64
CA ALA A 100 1.08 20.97 -6.94
C ALA A 100 0.87 21.44 -8.39
N ARG A 101 0.93 20.52 -9.35
CA ARG A 101 0.70 20.81 -10.77
C ARG A 101 -0.73 21.25 -11.05
N ARG A 102 -1.71 20.66 -10.38
CA ARG A 102 -3.12 21.00 -10.59
C ARG A 102 -3.46 22.37 -10.02
N LEU A 103 -2.91 22.74 -8.86
CA LEU A 103 -3.13 24.05 -8.24
C LEU A 103 -2.39 25.17 -8.98
N TYR A 104 -1.13 24.94 -9.36
CA TYR A 104 -0.21 26.00 -9.77
C TYR A 104 0.47 25.78 -11.12
N GLY A 105 0.22 24.65 -11.79
CA GLY A 105 0.86 24.30 -13.06
C GLY A 105 2.35 23.93 -12.96
N THR A 106 2.93 23.92 -11.74
CA THR A 106 4.36 23.68 -11.49
C THR A 106 4.56 22.90 -10.20
N THR A 107 5.71 22.30 -10.03
CA THR A 107 6.14 21.65 -8.76
C THR A 107 6.95 22.59 -7.86
N GLU A 108 7.31 23.77 -8.32
CA GLU A 108 8.03 24.78 -7.53
C GLU A 108 7.01 25.67 -6.80
N VAL A 109 6.39 25.12 -5.77
CA VAL A 109 5.30 25.75 -5.01
C VAL A 109 5.62 25.95 -3.53
N VAL A 110 6.83 25.59 -3.09
CA VAL A 110 7.24 25.76 -1.69
C VAL A 110 7.13 27.23 -1.28
N GLY A 111 6.50 27.47 -0.12
CA GLY A 111 6.22 28.81 0.39
C GLY A 111 4.92 29.43 -0.12
N ARG A 112 4.22 28.80 -1.09
CA ARG A 112 2.88 29.24 -1.52
C ARG A 112 1.82 28.75 -0.55
N THR A 113 0.66 29.38 -0.56
CA THR A 113 -0.47 29.04 0.29
C THR A 113 -1.42 28.11 -0.44
N VAL A 114 -1.81 27.00 0.18
CA VAL A 114 -2.92 26.16 -0.26
C VAL A 114 -4.03 26.24 0.79
N GLU A 115 -5.27 26.39 0.37
CA GLU A 115 -6.42 26.30 1.27
C GLU A 115 -6.97 24.88 1.30
N ILE A 116 -7.06 24.30 2.49
CA ILE A 116 -7.66 22.99 2.72
C ILE A 116 -8.94 23.19 3.53
N SER A 117 -10.09 22.96 2.90
CA SER A 117 -11.40 23.26 3.49
C SER A 117 -11.49 24.70 4.06
N TYR A 118 -11.03 25.67 3.26
CA TYR A 118 -11.00 27.11 3.59
C TYR A 118 -10.02 27.52 4.69
N VAL A 119 -9.14 26.60 5.13
CA VAL A 119 -8.06 26.89 6.07
C VAL A 119 -6.76 27.04 5.29
N PRO A 120 -6.05 28.17 5.40
CA PRO A 120 -4.81 28.41 4.69
C PRO A 120 -3.64 27.64 5.33
N TYR A 121 -2.90 26.89 4.51
CA TYR A 121 -1.67 26.19 4.86
C TYR A 121 -0.54 26.65 3.98
N THR A 122 0.68 26.71 4.51
CA THR A 122 1.90 26.99 3.72
C THR A 122 2.47 25.68 3.16
N ILE A 123 2.65 25.60 1.85
CA ILE A 123 3.29 24.44 1.23
C ILE A 123 4.77 24.42 1.61
N ARG A 124 5.16 23.40 2.38
CA ARG A 124 6.51 23.22 2.90
C ARG A 124 7.37 22.33 2.01
N ALA A 125 6.74 21.34 1.40
CA ALA A 125 7.42 20.42 0.49
C ALA A 125 6.46 19.87 -0.57
N VAL A 126 7.06 19.40 -1.66
CA VAL A 126 6.39 18.65 -2.70
C VAL A 126 7.02 17.27 -2.77
N VAL A 127 6.20 16.22 -2.69
CA VAL A 127 6.61 14.82 -2.83
C VAL A 127 6.12 14.27 -4.16
N ARG A 128 6.85 13.30 -4.70
CA ARG A 128 6.35 12.53 -5.84
C ARG A 128 5.07 11.80 -5.43
N ASP A 129 4.14 11.64 -6.39
CA ASP A 129 2.90 10.93 -6.16
C ASP A 129 3.14 9.54 -5.58
N VAL A 130 2.36 9.18 -4.56
CA VAL A 130 2.39 7.89 -3.87
C VAL A 130 1.36 6.96 -4.50
N SER A 131 1.71 5.71 -4.69
CA SER A 131 0.79 4.71 -5.22
C SER A 131 -0.38 4.47 -4.27
N LEU A 132 -1.59 4.35 -4.79
CA LEU A 132 -2.78 3.91 -4.05
C LEU A 132 -2.59 2.54 -3.37
N LEU A 133 -1.71 1.70 -3.94
CA LEU A 133 -1.37 0.40 -3.36
C LEU A 133 -0.50 0.52 -2.10
N ALA A 134 0.10 1.68 -1.86
CA ALA A 134 0.82 1.99 -0.62
C ALA A 134 -0.11 2.70 0.37
N GLU A 135 -1.21 2.07 0.71
CA GLU A 135 -2.33 2.63 1.49
C GLU A 135 -1.88 3.35 2.76
N SER A 136 -0.94 2.75 3.49
CA SER A 136 -0.38 3.32 4.72
C SER A 136 0.41 4.62 4.54
N ALA A 137 0.89 4.92 3.34
CA ALA A 137 1.64 6.13 3.02
C ALA A 137 0.87 7.08 2.09
N TYR A 138 -0.27 6.60 1.54
CA TYR A 138 -1.03 7.33 0.53
C TYR A 138 -1.65 8.61 1.08
N GLY A 139 -1.66 9.63 0.25
CA GLY A 139 -2.33 10.90 0.44
C GLY A 139 -2.04 11.82 -0.76
N ASP A 140 -2.90 12.79 -0.97
CA ASP A 140 -2.68 13.89 -1.90
C ASP A 140 -2.03 15.08 -1.20
N VAL A 141 -2.44 15.28 0.07
CA VAL A 141 -1.95 16.33 0.95
C VAL A 141 -1.72 15.75 2.33
N TRP A 142 -0.59 16.05 2.95
CA TRP A 142 -0.28 15.66 4.33
C TRP A 142 -0.19 16.90 5.20
N LEU A 143 -0.89 16.88 6.34
CA LEU A 143 -0.97 17.96 7.29
C LEU A 143 -0.54 17.48 8.69
N PRO A 144 0.04 18.37 9.55
CA PRO A 144 0.25 18.03 10.94
C PRO A 144 -1.08 17.72 11.63
N TYR A 145 -1.17 16.60 12.35
CA TYR A 145 -2.43 16.18 12.99
C TYR A 145 -2.93 17.20 14.05
N THR A 146 -2.06 18.02 14.58
CA THR A 146 -2.37 19.07 15.55
C THR A 146 -3.09 20.27 14.96
N THR A 147 -3.14 20.38 13.62
CA THR A 147 -3.83 21.49 12.93
C THR A 147 -5.35 21.30 12.84
N ASP A 148 -5.86 20.07 13.08
CA ASP A 148 -7.28 19.79 13.15
C ASP A 148 -7.69 19.46 14.60
N ASN A 149 -8.35 20.41 15.26
CA ASN A 149 -8.77 20.27 16.66
C ASN A 149 -9.75 19.11 16.90
N SER A 150 -10.44 18.62 15.85
CA SER A 150 -11.35 17.49 15.97
C SER A 150 -10.61 16.16 16.12
N LEU A 151 -9.38 16.10 15.63
CA LEU A 151 -8.50 14.93 15.70
C LEU A 151 -7.58 14.98 16.92
N TYR A 152 -7.27 16.20 17.37
CA TYR A 152 -6.40 16.43 18.51
C TYR A 152 -7.20 16.33 19.82
N ASP A 153 -6.91 15.28 20.58
CA ASP A 153 -7.61 14.99 21.83
C ASP A 153 -6.98 15.77 22.98
N ASN A 154 -7.49 16.97 23.22
CA ASN A 154 -7.07 17.84 24.31
C ASN A 154 -7.61 17.32 25.67
N GLY A 155 -7.10 16.16 26.13
CA GLY A 155 -7.34 15.67 27.48
C GLY A 155 -8.68 14.93 27.70
N SER A 156 -9.33 14.46 26.65
CA SER A 156 -10.44 13.52 26.78
C SER A 156 -9.91 12.11 27.10
N ASP A 157 -10.66 11.35 27.91
CA ASP A 157 -10.34 9.95 28.25
C ASP A 157 -10.65 8.98 27.11
N ARG A 158 -10.68 9.48 25.85
CA ARG A 158 -10.96 8.64 24.69
C ARG A 158 -9.81 7.68 24.42
N LEU A 159 -10.12 6.41 24.31
CA LEU A 159 -9.20 5.35 23.91
C LEU A 159 -9.27 5.04 22.40
N VAL A 160 -10.43 5.37 21.80
CA VAL A 160 -10.73 5.12 20.40
C VAL A 160 -10.71 6.39 19.58
N GLY A 161 -10.22 6.30 18.36
CA GLY A 161 -10.09 7.42 17.43
C GLY A 161 -10.01 6.95 16.00
N GLY A 162 -9.17 7.58 15.17
CA GLY A 162 -8.99 7.25 13.77
C GLY A 162 -7.51 7.16 13.36
N PHE A 163 -6.59 7.09 14.32
CA PHE A 163 -5.17 7.01 14.03
C PHE A 163 -4.70 5.58 13.85
N CYS A 164 -3.95 5.35 12.78
CA CYS A 164 -3.08 4.20 12.60
C CYS A 164 -1.73 4.49 13.25
N CYS A 165 -1.19 3.52 13.98
CA CYS A 165 0.15 3.60 14.57
C CYS A 165 1.11 2.77 13.71
N TYR A 166 2.22 3.37 13.30
CA TYR A 166 3.25 2.73 12.51
C TYR A 166 4.53 2.60 13.33
N ILE A 167 5.07 1.39 13.39
CA ILE A 167 6.24 1.07 14.19
C ILE A 167 7.33 0.54 13.26
N LEU A 168 8.46 1.24 13.22
CA LEU A 168 9.65 0.80 12.51
C LEU A 168 10.54 0.03 13.48
N ALA A 169 10.73 -1.25 13.21
CA ALA A 169 11.70 -2.07 13.93
C ALA A 169 13.03 -2.11 13.18
N SER A 170 14.14 -2.13 13.90
CA SER A 170 15.48 -2.25 13.28
C SER A 170 15.69 -3.65 12.69
N SER A 171 15.03 -4.66 13.24
CA SER A 171 15.16 -6.06 12.85
C SER A 171 13.89 -6.84 13.19
N SER A 172 13.65 -7.94 12.50
CA SER A 172 12.57 -8.88 12.85
C SER A 172 12.74 -9.54 14.23
N ALA A 173 13.96 -9.56 14.77
CA ALA A 173 14.22 -10.07 16.11
C ALA A 173 13.64 -9.17 17.21
N ASP A 174 13.33 -7.91 16.90
CA ASP A 174 12.80 -6.94 17.86
C ASP A 174 11.27 -7.03 18.00
N PHE A 175 10.59 -7.79 17.14
CA PHE A 175 9.12 -7.86 17.13
C PHE A 175 8.55 -8.37 18.45
N ASP A 176 9.11 -9.43 19.03
CA ASP A 176 8.64 -9.98 20.32
C ASP A 176 8.82 -8.98 21.47
N ALA A 177 9.93 -8.22 21.46
CA ALA A 177 10.19 -7.19 22.43
C ALA A 177 9.22 -6.01 22.29
N ILE A 178 8.99 -5.53 21.05
CA ILE A 178 8.01 -4.48 20.75
C ILE A 178 6.62 -4.89 21.25
N HIS A 179 6.23 -6.14 20.98
CA HIS A 179 4.93 -6.70 21.39
C HIS A 179 4.77 -6.68 22.91
N SER A 180 5.77 -7.25 23.62
CA SER A 180 5.77 -7.31 25.09
C SER A 180 5.76 -5.92 25.74
N GLU A 181 6.52 -4.97 25.18
CA GLU A 181 6.54 -3.58 25.66
C GLU A 181 5.20 -2.89 25.43
N ALA A 182 4.58 -3.08 24.25
CA ALA A 182 3.27 -2.52 23.93
C ALA A 182 2.18 -3.04 24.87
N GLU A 183 2.14 -4.34 25.11
CA GLU A 183 1.23 -4.97 26.07
C GLU A 183 1.41 -4.42 27.49
N ALA A 184 2.66 -4.28 27.95
CA ALA A 184 2.95 -3.72 29.26
C ALA A 184 2.52 -2.26 29.41
N ASN A 185 2.69 -1.45 28.35
CA ASN A 185 2.27 -0.06 28.34
C ASN A 185 0.73 0.07 28.36
N ILE A 186 0.03 -0.80 27.62
CA ILE A 186 -1.43 -0.86 27.60
C ILE A 186 -1.98 -1.33 28.95
N ALA A 187 -1.36 -2.31 29.57
CA ALA A 187 -1.73 -2.75 30.91
C ALA A 187 -1.66 -1.56 31.90
N ARG A 188 -0.59 -0.77 31.86
CA ARG A 188 -0.45 0.45 32.68
C ARG A 188 -1.50 1.49 32.38
N LEU A 189 -1.81 1.72 31.10
CA LEU A 189 -2.89 2.64 30.71
C LEU A 189 -4.23 2.16 31.30
N ASN A 190 -4.54 0.88 31.17
CA ASN A 190 -5.76 0.27 31.70
C ASN A 190 -5.89 0.35 33.23
N GLU A 191 -4.78 0.28 33.97
CA GLU A 191 -4.77 0.50 35.43
C GLU A 191 -5.17 1.93 35.77
N SER A 192 -4.78 2.90 34.96
CA SER A 192 -5.13 4.32 35.16
C SER A 192 -6.56 4.68 34.77
N GLN A 193 -7.23 3.82 33.98
CA GLN A 193 -8.60 4.06 33.51
C GLN A 193 -9.63 3.49 34.47
N SER A 194 -10.70 4.25 34.73
CA SER A 194 -11.78 3.83 35.63
C SER A 194 -12.90 3.05 34.95
N THR A 195 -13.23 3.39 33.69
CA THR A 195 -14.43 2.94 33.00
C THR A 195 -14.17 2.06 31.78
N HIS A 196 -13.09 2.30 31.06
CA HIS A 196 -12.82 1.63 29.79
C HIS A 196 -11.58 0.74 29.87
N LEU A 197 -11.58 -0.34 29.08
CA LEU A 197 -10.46 -1.23 28.93
C LEU A 197 -10.03 -1.24 27.47
N LEU A 198 -8.77 -0.97 27.20
CA LEU A 198 -8.17 -1.08 25.89
C LEU A 198 -7.54 -2.48 25.75
N LYS A 199 -7.91 -3.19 24.67
CA LYS A 199 -7.28 -4.46 24.31
C LYS A 199 -6.77 -4.34 22.88
N ILE A 200 -5.53 -4.75 22.63
CA ILE A 200 -5.03 -4.96 21.29
C ILE A 200 -5.25 -6.44 20.96
N GLY A 201 -5.91 -6.73 19.86
CA GLY A 201 -6.21 -8.11 19.45
C GLY A 201 -4.97 -8.85 18.92
N GLY A 202 -3.90 -8.98 19.75
CA GLY A 202 -2.65 -9.62 19.35
C GLY A 202 -1.68 -8.72 18.57
N GLY A 203 -1.97 -7.42 18.40
CA GLY A 203 -1.08 -6.45 17.76
C GLY A 203 0.03 -5.94 18.70
N PRO A 204 1.03 -5.17 18.21
CA PRO A 204 1.14 -4.67 16.83
C PRO A 204 1.47 -5.76 15.82
N ASP A 205 0.78 -5.75 14.68
CA ASP A 205 0.98 -6.72 13.61
C ASP A 205 2.16 -6.36 12.72
N THR A 206 2.80 -7.37 12.12
CA THR A 206 3.65 -7.13 10.96
C THR A 206 2.79 -6.69 9.78
N HIS A 207 3.36 -6.01 8.79
CA HIS A 207 2.60 -5.60 7.59
C HIS A 207 1.90 -6.79 6.90
N LEU A 208 2.55 -7.96 6.86
CA LEU A 208 1.93 -9.17 6.32
C LEU A 208 0.83 -9.73 7.24
N GLY A 209 1.00 -9.60 8.56
CA GLY A 209 -0.01 -9.96 9.55
C GLY A 209 -1.26 -9.09 9.44
N ASP A 210 -1.08 -7.79 9.31
CA ASP A 210 -2.17 -6.84 9.12
C ASP A 210 -3.01 -7.16 7.87
N LEU A 211 -2.36 -7.46 6.73
CA LEU A 211 -3.03 -7.92 5.53
C LEU A 211 -3.76 -9.28 5.68
N ALA A 212 -3.33 -10.10 6.63
CA ALA A 212 -3.91 -11.41 6.90
C ALA A 212 -5.02 -11.37 7.97
N ARG A 213 -5.23 -10.23 8.59
CA ARG A 213 -6.26 -10.05 9.61
C ARG A 213 -7.61 -9.78 8.95
N GLU A 214 -8.59 -10.62 9.21
CA GLU A 214 -9.94 -10.45 8.65
C GLU A 214 -10.78 -9.43 9.45
N ASP A 215 -10.56 -9.40 10.77
CA ASP A 215 -11.21 -8.46 11.67
C ASP A 215 -10.34 -8.18 12.90
N ALA A 216 -10.69 -7.15 13.67
CA ALA A 216 -9.96 -6.77 14.89
C ALA A 216 -10.03 -7.83 16.01
N PHE A 217 -10.82 -8.86 15.88
CA PHE A 217 -11.07 -9.89 16.89
C PHE A 217 -10.34 -11.18 16.61
N SER A 218 -9.97 -11.42 15.34
CA SER A 218 -9.25 -12.61 14.92
C SER A 218 -7.74 -12.41 14.98
N GLU A 219 -7.00 -13.49 15.23
CA GLU A 219 -5.56 -13.48 15.04
C GLU A 219 -5.23 -13.51 13.54
N PRO A 220 -4.13 -12.85 13.11
CA PRO A 220 -3.76 -12.82 11.70
C PRO A 220 -3.38 -14.22 11.20
N ASN A 221 -4.12 -14.74 10.23
CA ASN A 221 -3.85 -16.04 9.64
C ASN A 221 -3.04 -15.92 8.34
N VAL A 222 -1.76 -15.58 8.46
CA VAL A 222 -0.83 -15.42 7.33
C VAL A 222 -0.78 -16.66 6.45
N ARG A 223 -0.90 -17.87 7.04
CA ARG A 223 -0.87 -19.12 6.27
C ARG A 223 -2.08 -19.22 5.33
N GLU A 224 -3.25 -18.88 5.80
CA GLU A 224 -4.48 -18.92 5.00
C GLU A 224 -4.43 -17.88 3.86
N LEU A 225 -4.00 -16.66 4.17
CA LEU A 225 -3.78 -15.62 3.18
C LEU A 225 -2.83 -16.09 2.06
N VAL A 226 -1.65 -16.60 2.43
CA VAL A 226 -0.65 -17.09 1.47
C VAL A 226 -1.20 -18.24 0.66
N MET A 227 -1.87 -19.23 1.29
CA MET A 227 -2.47 -20.35 0.58
C MET A 227 -3.55 -19.91 -0.41
N LYS A 228 -4.40 -18.97 -0.04
CA LYS A 228 -5.43 -18.36 -0.91
C LYS A 228 -4.80 -17.76 -2.17
N TYR A 229 -3.78 -16.93 -2.02
CA TYR A 229 -3.09 -16.31 -3.17
C TYR A 229 -2.30 -17.33 -3.99
N VAL A 230 -1.64 -18.31 -3.37
CA VAL A 230 -0.95 -19.39 -4.09
C VAL A 230 -1.93 -20.18 -4.94
N ILE A 231 -3.09 -20.53 -4.43
CA ILE A 231 -4.12 -21.25 -5.18
C ILE A 231 -4.61 -20.39 -6.36
N ILE A 232 -4.90 -19.10 -6.14
CA ILE A 232 -5.33 -18.18 -7.20
C ILE A 232 -4.27 -18.12 -8.31
N VAL A 233 -3.01 -17.88 -7.96
CA VAL A 233 -1.90 -17.82 -8.92
C VAL A 233 -1.74 -19.15 -9.67
N LEU A 234 -1.84 -20.27 -8.96
CA LEU A 234 -1.73 -21.61 -9.56
C LEU A 234 -2.84 -21.86 -10.57
N VAL A 235 -4.09 -21.50 -10.26
CA VAL A 235 -5.22 -21.62 -11.20
C VAL A 235 -5.02 -20.69 -12.40
N LEU A 236 -4.60 -19.44 -12.19
CA LEU A 236 -4.33 -18.49 -13.27
C LEU A 236 -3.19 -18.95 -14.20
N LEU A 237 -2.19 -19.66 -13.69
CA LEU A 237 -1.10 -20.23 -14.48
C LEU A 237 -1.49 -21.54 -15.16
N LEU A 238 -2.37 -22.33 -14.57
CA LEU A 238 -2.78 -23.64 -15.11
C LEU A 238 -3.56 -23.50 -16.42
N ILE A 239 -4.45 -22.51 -16.53
CA ILE A 239 -5.28 -22.29 -17.73
C ILE A 239 -4.41 -22.04 -18.97
N PRO A 240 -3.48 -21.05 -18.97
CA PRO A 240 -2.54 -20.86 -20.10
C PRO A 240 -1.66 -22.08 -20.35
N ALA A 241 -1.18 -22.76 -19.32
CA ALA A 241 -0.34 -23.94 -19.46
C ALA A 241 -1.04 -25.08 -20.21
N ILE A 242 -2.31 -25.37 -19.87
CA ILE A 242 -3.12 -26.37 -20.58
C ILE A 242 -3.33 -25.96 -22.04
N ASN A 243 -3.67 -24.69 -22.30
CA ASN A 243 -3.88 -24.19 -23.64
C ASN A 243 -2.60 -24.30 -24.49
N MET A 244 -1.45 -23.93 -23.92
CA MET A 244 -0.17 -24.04 -24.62
C MET A 244 0.23 -25.48 -24.90
N SER A 245 0.01 -26.41 -23.98
CA SER A 245 0.26 -27.83 -24.19
C SER A 245 -0.51 -28.36 -25.39
N GLY A 246 -1.78 -28.01 -25.56
CA GLY A 246 -2.59 -28.38 -26.71
C GLY A 246 -2.07 -27.83 -28.05
N ILE A 247 -1.64 -26.56 -28.05
CA ILE A 247 -1.08 -25.90 -29.24
C ILE A 247 0.25 -26.52 -29.60
N THR A 248 1.17 -26.72 -28.65
CA THR A 248 2.47 -27.33 -28.86
C THR A 248 2.31 -28.76 -29.42
N GLN A 249 1.42 -29.56 -28.84
CA GLN A 249 1.16 -30.92 -29.33
C GLN A 249 0.62 -30.92 -30.76
N SER A 250 -0.27 -29.99 -31.11
CA SER A 250 -0.79 -29.85 -32.48
C SER A 250 0.30 -29.43 -33.46
N GLN A 251 1.18 -28.52 -33.09
CA GLN A 251 2.33 -28.10 -33.92
C GLN A 251 3.33 -29.24 -34.13
N MET A 252 3.64 -29.98 -33.08
CA MET A 252 4.56 -31.13 -33.14
C MET A 252 4.02 -32.23 -34.08
N ARG A 253 2.72 -32.53 -34.04
CA ARG A 253 2.11 -33.50 -34.98
C ARG A 253 2.28 -33.08 -36.44
N LYS A 254 2.16 -31.80 -36.77
CA LYS A 254 2.36 -31.28 -38.13
C LYS A 254 3.82 -31.39 -38.60
N ARG A 255 4.79 -31.33 -37.68
CA ARG A 255 6.23 -31.36 -37.94
C ARG A 255 6.84 -32.75 -37.85
N MET A 256 6.05 -33.78 -37.47
CA MET A 256 6.56 -35.15 -37.32
C MET A 256 7.27 -35.69 -38.59
N ALA A 257 6.76 -35.38 -39.79
CA ALA A 257 7.37 -35.77 -41.05
C ALA A 257 8.73 -35.08 -41.26
N GLU A 258 8.83 -33.78 -40.97
CA GLU A 258 10.08 -33.02 -41.08
C GLU A 258 11.15 -33.52 -40.10
N ILE A 259 10.74 -33.74 -38.83
CA ILE A 259 11.62 -34.31 -37.79
C ILE A 259 12.11 -35.73 -38.22
N GLY A 260 11.23 -36.55 -38.82
CA GLY A 260 11.56 -37.86 -39.32
C GLY A 260 12.61 -37.80 -40.41
N VAL A 261 12.46 -36.90 -41.39
CA VAL A 261 13.44 -36.68 -42.46
C VAL A 261 14.79 -36.24 -41.90
N ARG A 262 14.83 -35.26 -41.02
CA ARG A 262 16.08 -34.76 -40.41
C ARG A 262 16.80 -35.86 -39.62
N LYS A 263 16.04 -36.68 -38.88
CA LYS A 263 16.58 -37.83 -38.16
C LYS A 263 17.16 -38.88 -39.08
N ALA A 264 16.55 -39.12 -40.25
CA ALA A 264 17.07 -40.03 -41.28
C ALA A 264 18.39 -39.52 -41.89
N PHE A 265 18.59 -38.19 -41.92
CA PHE A 265 19.86 -37.56 -42.35
C PHE A 265 20.87 -37.39 -41.19
N GLY A 266 20.63 -38.00 -40.03
CA GLY A 266 21.63 -38.09 -38.96
C GLY A 266 21.53 -36.99 -37.89
N ALA A 267 20.46 -36.18 -37.86
CA ALA A 267 20.27 -35.19 -36.80
C ALA A 267 20.12 -35.88 -35.44
N THR A 268 20.84 -35.35 -34.45
CA THR A 268 20.83 -35.88 -33.10
C THR A 268 19.55 -35.41 -32.35
N ARG A 269 19.15 -36.17 -31.31
CA ARG A 269 18.01 -35.77 -30.45
C ARG A 269 18.23 -34.41 -29.81
N SER A 270 19.47 -34.10 -29.40
CA SER A 270 19.82 -32.84 -28.79
C SER A 270 19.61 -31.65 -29.72
N GLU A 271 20.00 -31.76 -30.98
CA GLU A 271 19.83 -30.72 -32.01
C GLU A 271 18.36 -30.42 -32.26
N LEU A 272 17.52 -31.46 -32.36
CA LEU A 272 16.08 -31.31 -32.57
C LEU A 272 15.40 -30.69 -31.37
N LEU A 273 15.75 -31.11 -30.14
CA LEU A 273 15.24 -30.51 -28.93
C LEU A 273 15.63 -29.02 -28.79
N THR A 274 16.90 -28.73 -29.05
CA THR A 274 17.41 -27.35 -28.98
C THR A 274 16.67 -26.46 -29.98
N GLN A 275 16.40 -26.93 -31.18
CA GLN A 275 15.62 -26.17 -32.16
C GLN A 275 14.19 -25.86 -31.66
N VAL A 276 13.48 -26.88 -31.13
CA VAL A 276 12.13 -26.70 -30.61
C VAL A 276 12.14 -25.72 -29.44
N LEU A 277 13.12 -25.81 -28.53
CA LEU A 277 13.28 -24.88 -27.42
C LEU A 277 13.51 -23.44 -27.89
N TYR A 278 14.36 -23.22 -28.91
CA TYR A 278 14.59 -21.90 -29.50
C TYR A 278 13.33 -21.31 -30.11
N GLU A 279 12.56 -22.10 -30.85
CA GLU A 279 11.31 -21.66 -31.47
C GLU A 279 10.30 -21.27 -30.41
N ASN A 280 10.12 -22.08 -29.36
CA ASN A 280 9.22 -21.78 -28.24
C ASN A 280 9.70 -20.55 -27.46
N LEU A 281 11.00 -20.40 -27.24
CA LEU A 281 11.58 -19.23 -26.61
C LEU A 281 11.23 -17.94 -27.39
N LEU A 282 11.41 -18.00 -28.71
CA LEU A 282 11.16 -16.83 -29.57
C LEU A 282 9.67 -16.45 -29.59
N GLN A 283 8.78 -17.44 -29.64
CA GLN A 283 7.33 -17.23 -29.54
C GLN A 283 6.93 -16.64 -28.20
N THR A 284 7.50 -17.16 -27.10
CA THR A 284 7.23 -16.65 -25.74
C THR A 284 7.73 -15.22 -25.58
N LEU A 285 8.89 -14.91 -26.15
CA LEU A 285 9.45 -13.56 -26.08
C LEU A 285 8.58 -12.55 -26.84
N LEU A 286 8.14 -12.89 -28.05
CA LEU A 286 7.23 -12.06 -28.84
C LEU A 286 5.86 -11.91 -28.14
N GLY A 287 5.28 -13.02 -27.68
CA GLY A 287 4.02 -13.02 -26.92
C GLY A 287 4.13 -12.24 -25.61
N GLY A 288 5.25 -12.37 -24.90
CA GLY A 288 5.51 -11.65 -23.67
C GLY A 288 5.61 -10.15 -23.86
N VAL A 289 6.30 -9.68 -24.90
CA VAL A 289 6.38 -8.24 -25.22
C VAL A 289 5.00 -7.68 -25.59
N LEU A 290 4.24 -8.39 -26.43
CA LEU A 290 2.88 -7.98 -26.79
C LEU A 290 1.95 -8.03 -25.58
N GLY A 291 2.03 -9.08 -24.75
CA GLY A 291 1.26 -9.21 -23.50
C GLY A 291 1.55 -8.08 -22.53
N LEU A 292 2.82 -7.69 -22.39
CA LEU A 292 3.21 -6.56 -21.55
C LEU A 292 2.63 -5.24 -22.06
N PHE A 293 2.68 -5.01 -23.40
CA PHE A 293 2.08 -3.84 -24.01
C PHE A 293 0.56 -3.77 -23.78
N PHE A 294 -0.15 -4.88 -24.04
CA PHE A 294 -1.60 -4.94 -23.82
C PHE A 294 -1.97 -4.86 -22.34
N SER A 295 -1.21 -5.47 -21.45
CA SER A 295 -1.42 -5.37 -20.00
C SER A 295 -1.30 -3.90 -19.54
N TYR A 296 -0.26 -3.21 -19.98
CA TYR A 296 -0.07 -1.79 -19.67
C TYR A 296 -1.20 -0.92 -20.22
N ALA A 297 -1.58 -1.12 -21.48
CA ALA A 297 -2.70 -0.41 -22.08
C ALA A 297 -4.02 -0.69 -21.35
N SER A 298 -4.26 -1.93 -20.93
CA SER A 298 -5.45 -2.31 -20.15
C SER A 298 -5.48 -1.64 -18.79
N VAL A 299 -4.34 -1.58 -18.09
CA VAL A 299 -4.25 -0.88 -16.81
C VAL A 299 -4.57 0.60 -16.97
N LEU A 300 -4.05 1.27 -18.01
CA LEU A 300 -4.36 2.67 -18.27
C LEU A 300 -5.84 2.93 -18.63
N LEU A 301 -6.43 2.02 -19.41
CA LEU A 301 -7.82 2.18 -19.88
C LEU A 301 -8.84 1.78 -18.80
N LEU A 302 -8.50 0.85 -17.92
CA LEU A 302 -9.39 0.28 -16.92
C LEU A 302 -9.06 0.75 -15.50
N SER A 303 -8.08 1.65 -15.33
CA SER A 303 -7.66 2.15 -14.02
C SER A 303 -8.82 2.66 -13.18
N ASP A 304 -9.69 3.46 -13.77
CA ASP A 304 -10.85 4.04 -13.08
C ASP A 304 -11.82 2.95 -12.60
N TRP A 305 -12.01 1.88 -13.39
CA TRP A 305 -12.89 0.78 -13.03
C TRP A 305 -12.23 -0.21 -12.04
N LEU A 306 -10.93 -0.47 -12.19
CA LEU A 306 -10.19 -1.39 -11.31
C LEU A 306 -9.97 -0.81 -9.91
N LEU A 307 -9.86 0.53 -9.81
CA LEU A 307 -9.61 1.23 -8.57
C LEU A 307 -10.88 1.78 -7.93
N ASP A 308 -12.02 1.67 -8.62
CA ASP A 308 -13.34 1.95 -8.05
C ASP A 308 -13.76 0.81 -7.09
N THR A 309 -12.96 0.63 -6.05
CA THR A 309 -13.13 -0.42 -5.03
C THR A 309 -14.26 -0.11 -4.05
N GLY A 310 -15.40 0.40 -4.51
CA GLY A 310 -16.59 0.60 -3.68
C GLY A 310 -16.51 1.74 -2.66
N THR A 311 -15.37 2.41 -2.53
CA THR A 311 -15.23 3.64 -1.76
C THR A 311 -15.87 4.84 -2.47
N ALA A 312 -16.22 4.69 -3.75
CA ALA A 312 -17.02 5.65 -4.52
C ALA A 312 -18.39 5.95 -3.90
N SER A 313 -18.92 5.06 -3.05
CA SER A 313 -20.17 5.32 -2.30
C SER A 313 -20.02 6.45 -1.27
N MET A 314 -18.80 6.85 -0.92
CA MET A 314 -18.51 7.98 -0.02
C MET A 314 -18.22 9.30 -0.75
N GLY A 315 -18.42 9.37 -2.06
CA GLY A 315 -18.23 10.62 -2.82
C GLY A 315 -16.77 10.98 -3.11
N ILE A 316 -15.90 9.97 -3.11
CA ILE A 316 -14.47 10.11 -3.41
C ILE A 316 -14.32 10.53 -4.87
N GLY A 317 -13.88 11.76 -5.09
CA GLY A 317 -13.54 12.28 -6.40
C GLY A 317 -12.45 11.40 -7.03
N ARG A 318 -12.39 11.37 -8.37
CA ARG A 318 -11.41 10.60 -9.13
C ARG A 318 -10.02 10.82 -8.56
N THR A 319 -9.46 9.78 -7.95
CA THR A 319 -8.05 9.76 -7.55
C THR A 319 -7.20 9.78 -8.80
N PHE A 320 -6.22 10.67 -8.86
CA PHE A 320 -5.27 10.71 -9.97
C PHE A 320 -4.34 9.52 -9.87
N VAL A 321 -4.63 8.49 -10.66
CA VAL A 321 -3.72 7.34 -10.79
C VAL A 321 -2.75 7.65 -11.91
N ASN A 322 -1.50 7.90 -11.54
CA ASN A 322 -0.44 7.99 -12.52
C ASN A 322 -0.03 6.56 -12.94
N ALA A 323 0.16 6.34 -14.24
CA ALA A 323 0.62 5.07 -14.78
C ALA A 323 1.89 4.53 -14.10
N GLU A 324 2.78 5.42 -13.67
CA GLU A 324 4.00 5.06 -12.93
C GLU A 324 3.72 4.44 -11.55
N MET A 325 2.59 4.77 -10.92
CA MET A 325 2.20 4.21 -9.62
C MET A 325 1.82 2.74 -9.70
N MET A 326 1.26 2.32 -10.84
CA MET A 326 0.78 0.94 -11.05
C MET A 326 1.80 0.04 -11.74
N PHE A 327 2.83 0.61 -12.34
CA PHE A 327 3.83 -0.15 -13.09
C PHE A 327 5.02 -0.55 -12.20
N ASN A 328 5.07 -1.85 -11.84
CA ASN A 328 6.26 -2.41 -11.22
C ASN A 328 6.97 -3.36 -12.21
N PRO A 329 8.11 -2.95 -12.81
CA PRO A 329 8.81 -3.73 -13.82
C PRO A 329 9.30 -5.09 -13.29
N LEU A 330 9.57 -5.21 -11.99
CA LEU A 330 9.97 -6.47 -11.37
C LEU A 330 8.84 -7.51 -11.38
N ILE A 331 7.61 -7.10 -11.10
CA ILE A 331 6.44 -8.01 -11.17
C ILE A 331 6.25 -8.53 -12.59
N PHE A 332 6.37 -7.66 -13.60
CA PHE A 332 6.30 -8.07 -15.01
C PHE A 332 7.43 -9.04 -15.38
N LEU A 333 8.65 -8.80 -14.90
CA LEU A 333 9.77 -9.70 -15.12
C LEU A 333 9.51 -11.09 -14.51
N TYR A 334 9.02 -11.15 -13.26
CA TYR A 334 8.68 -12.43 -12.63
C TYR A 334 7.54 -13.16 -13.36
N ALA A 335 6.49 -12.45 -13.76
CA ALA A 335 5.41 -13.03 -14.55
C ALA A 335 5.92 -13.56 -15.88
N PHE A 336 6.78 -12.81 -16.58
CA PHE A 336 7.41 -13.24 -17.83
C PHE A 336 8.26 -14.50 -17.64
N LEU A 337 9.11 -14.54 -16.60
CA LEU A 337 9.95 -15.71 -16.29
C LEU A 337 9.10 -16.93 -15.92
N ALA A 338 8.00 -16.75 -15.20
CA ALA A 338 7.06 -17.83 -14.89
C ALA A 338 6.39 -18.38 -16.15
N CYS A 339 5.93 -17.51 -17.05
CA CYS A 339 5.36 -17.91 -18.34
C CYS A 339 6.40 -18.64 -19.22
N LEU A 340 7.63 -18.16 -19.24
CA LEU A 340 8.73 -18.79 -19.97
C LEU A 340 9.01 -20.19 -19.42
N ALA A 341 9.10 -20.33 -18.09
CA ALA A 341 9.34 -21.62 -17.45
C ALA A 341 8.21 -22.62 -17.75
N LEU A 342 6.95 -22.19 -17.66
CA LEU A 342 5.79 -23.02 -17.99
C LEU A 342 5.78 -23.46 -19.46
N ASN A 343 6.14 -22.55 -20.38
CA ASN A 343 6.22 -22.89 -21.80
C ASN A 343 7.33 -23.90 -22.09
N LEU A 344 8.50 -23.73 -21.48
CA LEU A 344 9.61 -24.69 -21.62
C LEU A 344 9.28 -26.05 -20.99
N LEU A 345 8.54 -26.10 -19.90
CA LEU A 345 8.09 -27.35 -19.27
C LEU A 345 7.00 -28.06 -20.09
N SER A 346 6.21 -27.30 -20.85
CA SER A 346 5.13 -27.82 -21.70
C SER A 346 5.63 -28.29 -23.08
N ALA A 347 6.83 -27.91 -23.49
CA ALA A 347 7.44 -28.23 -24.77
C ALA A 347 8.12 -29.59 -24.77
#